data_c06742d62611af7af6889f293f1b8acd
#
_entry.id   c06742d62611af7af6889f293f1b8acd
#
_cell.length_a   1.000
_cell.length_b   1.000
_cell.length_c   1.000
_cell.angle_alpha   90.00
_cell.angle_beta   90.00
_cell.angle_gamma   90.00
#
_symmetry.space_group_name_H-M   'P 1'
#
loop_
_entity.id
_entity.type
_entity.pdbx_description
1 polymer ?
#
loop_
_entity_poly.entity_id
_entity_poly.type
_entity_poly.pdbx_seq_one_letter_code
_entity_poly.pdbx_strand_id
1 'polypeptide(L)'
;MRVYKTYIQQLSFDGIAYKKGEVADLQKRFRIVCSSFPFKRNPEAKDLPSRDWAGEDGRDIYIPEKIPMKNYEIEAVFVYKGTEGTISSDISDFVDFLYGRNENAVGGRLAVYDEYVGMGRKDVHVLSVDNDVYECSDADPDAIAEFKVKFAVEDPVTEIIPEYVSLSGVNAVRDLRFNI
;
A
#
# COMPACT_ATOMS: atom_id res chain seq x y z
N MET A 1 19.77 -5.22 -15.01
CA MET A 1 18.32 -5.03 -14.86
C MET A 1 18.07 -4.20 -13.61
N ARG A 2 17.30 -3.10 -13.70
CA ARG A 2 17.00 -2.26 -12.53
C ARG A 2 15.95 -2.99 -11.69
N VAL A 3 16.26 -3.26 -10.44
CA VAL A 3 15.29 -3.82 -9.49
C VAL A 3 14.52 -2.66 -8.89
N TYR A 4 13.22 -2.64 -9.08
CA TYR A 4 12.32 -1.67 -8.46
C TYR A 4 11.91 -2.16 -7.08
N LYS A 5 11.75 -1.24 -6.16
CA LYS A 5 11.48 -1.53 -4.76
C LYS A 5 10.12 -1.02 -4.34
N THR A 6 9.53 -1.71 -3.39
CA THR A 6 8.32 -1.27 -2.71
C THR A 6 8.66 -0.93 -1.27
N TYR A 7 8.21 0.23 -0.82
CA TYR A 7 8.44 0.74 0.52
C TYR A 7 7.13 0.84 1.28
N ILE A 8 7.14 0.41 2.52
CA ILE A 8 6.01 0.54 3.43
C ILE A 8 6.47 1.21 4.72
N GLN A 9 5.70 2.17 5.20
CA GLN A 9 5.93 2.87 6.44
C GLN A 9 4.70 2.75 7.33
N GLN A 10 4.89 2.31 8.57
CA GLN A 10 3.81 2.28 9.56
C GLN A 10 3.48 3.68 10.04
N LEU A 11 2.20 3.94 10.19
CA LEU A 11 1.65 5.20 10.64
C LEU A 11 0.69 4.99 11.81
N SER A 12 0.59 5.98 12.67
CA SER A 12 -0.57 6.19 13.53
C SER A 12 -1.03 7.64 13.44
N PHE A 13 -2.30 7.88 13.67
CA PHE A 13 -2.91 9.19 13.59
C PHE A 13 -3.76 9.44 14.84
N ASP A 14 -3.45 10.50 15.56
CA ASP A 14 -4.11 10.87 16.81
C ASP A 14 -5.29 11.83 16.63
N GLY A 15 -5.67 12.13 15.39
CA GLY A 15 -6.69 13.12 15.02
C GLY A 15 -6.10 14.50 14.65
N ILE A 16 -4.82 14.73 14.91
CA ILE A 16 -4.12 16.00 14.65
C ILE A 16 -2.91 15.76 13.77
N ALA A 17 -2.06 14.81 14.12
CA ALA A 17 -0.79 14.56 13.44
C ALA A 17 -0.53 13.07 13.20
N TYR A 18 0.27 12.79 12.18
CA TYR A 18 0.80 11.46 11.92
C TYR A 18 2.07 11.21 12.73
N LYS A 19 2.11 10.08 13.44
CA LYS A 19 3.34 9.50 13.93
C LYS A 19 3.79 8.46 12.89
N LYS A 20 5.04 8.58 12.44
CA LYS A 20 5.62 7.74 11.40
C LYS A 20 6.68 6.80 11.99
N GLY A 21 6.66 5.55 11.58
CA GLY A 21 7.72 4.59 11.83
C GLY A 21 8.85 4.71 10.81
N GLU A 22 9.79 3.78 10.88
CA GLU A 22 10.83 3.65 9.86
C GLU A 22 10.25 3.14 8.55
N VAL A 23 10.79 3.60 7.43
CA VAL A 23 10.44 3.09 6.10
C VAL A 23 11.08 1.73 5.91
N ALA A 24 10.27 0.72 5.65
CA ALA A 24 10.71 -0.62 5.32
C ALA A 24 10.87 -0.79 3.80
N ASP A 25 12.08 -1.08 3.36
CA ASP A 25 12.35 -1.67 2.04
C ASP A 25 11.99 -3.16 2.13
N LEU A 26 10.93 -3.58 1.45
CA LEU A 26 10.39 -4.93 1.58
C LEU A 26 11.40 -6.01 1.20
N GLN A 27 12.18 -5.78 0.15
CA GLN A 27 13.19 -6.73 -0.29
C GLN A 27 14.33 -6.87 0.73
N LYS A 28 14.79 -5.73 1.27
CA LYS A 28 15.89 -5.72 2.22
C LYS A 28 15.50 -6.30 3.58
N ARG A 29 14.30 -5.95 4.06
CA ARG A 29 13.87 -6.30 5.42
C ARG A 29 13.22 -7.68 5.49
N PHE A 30 12.38 -8.03 4.52
CA PHE A 30 11.56 -9.25 4.56
C PHE A 30 11.86 -10.23 3.43
N ARG A 31 12.77 -9.90 2.50
CA ARG A 31 13.06 -10.70 1.29
C ARG A 31 11.81 -10.88 0.41
N ILE A 32 10.93 -9.89 0.43
CA ILE A 32 9.66 -9.89 -0.29
C ILE A 32 9.71 -8.85 -1.39
N VAL A 33 9.25 -9.22 -2.56
CA VAL A 33 9.12 -8.34 -3.72
C VAL A 33 7.64 -8.23 -4.06
N CYS A 34 7.16 -7.03 -4.30
CA CYS A 34 5.82 -6.83 -4.81
C CYS A 34 5.80 -7.08 -6.33
N SER A 35 5.04 -8.04 -6.76
CA SER A 35 4.88 -8.35 -8.18
C SER A 35 3.74 -7.54 -8.81
N SER A 36 2.72 -7.20 -8.05
CA SER A 36 1.61 -6.37 -8.50
C SER A 36 1.03 -5.56 -7.34
N PHE A 37 1.09 -4.24 -7.48
CA PHE A 37 0.46 -3.31 -6.55
C PHE A 37 -0.46 -2.36 -7.33
N PRO A 38 -1.73 -2.72 -7.51
CA PRO A 38 -2.63 -2.05 -8.45
C PRO A 38 -3.26 -0.79 -7.85
N PHE A 39 -2.47 0.21 -7.48
CA PHE A 39 -3.00 1.50 -7.08
C PHE A 39 -3.82 2.15 -8.21
N LYS A 40 -4.96 2.67 -7.85
CA LYS A 40 -5.77 3.48 -8.77
C LYS A 40 -5.25 4.92 -8.77
N ARG A 41 -4.75 5.37 -9.90
CA ARG A 41 -4.38 6.78 -10.08
C ARG A 41 -5.61 7.68 -10.14
N ASN A 42 -6.67 7.19 -10.78
CA ASN A 42 -7.93 7.87 -10.93
C ASN A 42 -9.02 7.07 -10.21
N PRO A 43 -9.27 7.33 -8.92
CA PRO A 43 -10.34 6.68 -8.19
C PRO A 43 -11.71 7.12 -8.69
N GLU A 44 -12.74 6.41 -8.28
CA GLU A 44 -14.12 6.75 -8.62
C GLU A 44 -14.62 7.92 -7.76
N ALA A 45 -15.46 8.77 -8.36
CA ALA A 45 -16.14 9.82 -7.62
C ALA A 45 -17.18 9.25 -6.65
N LYS A 46 -17.35 9.90 -5.50
CA LYS A 46 -18.48 9.61 -4.61
C LYS A 46 -19.79 9.98 -5.28
N ASP A 47 -20.84 9.26 -4.91
CA ASP A 47 -22.18 9.63 -5.32
C ASP A 47 -22.55 11.00 -4.74
N LEU A 48 -23.01 11.90 -5.60
CA LEU A 48 -23.36 13.24 -5.20
C LEU A 48 -24.85 13.29 -4.79
N PRO A 49 -25.20 14.10 -3.78
CA PRO A 49 -26.58 14.29 -3.40
C PRO A 49 -27.40 14.80 -4.57
N SER A 50 -28.48 14.11 -4.87
CA SER A 50 -29.36 14.47 -5.98
C SER A 50 -30.83 14.29 -5.59
N ARG A 51 -31.72 15.05 -6.26
CA ARG A 51 -33.13 14.94 -6.12
C ARG A 51 -33.78 14.88 -7.50
N ASP A 52 -34.72 13.95 -7.65
CA ASP A 52 -35.51 13.77 -8.85
C ASP A 52 -36.93 14.31 -8.58
N TRP A 53 -37.39 15.23 -9.38
CA TRP A 53 -38.69 15.87 -9.25
C TRP A 53 -39.62 15.37 -10.34
N ALA A 54 -40.79 14.88 -9.92
CA ALA A 54 -41.81 14.47 -10.88
C ALA A 54 -42.28 15.66 -11.70
N GLY A 55 -42.15 15.58 -13.01
CA GLY A 55 -42.58 16.62 -13.96
C GLY A 55 -41.51 17.59 -14.40
N GLU A 56 -40.26 17.40 -13.96
CA GLU A 56 -39.09 18.13 -14.46
C GLU A 56 -38.19 17.20 -15.26
N ASP A 57 -37.51 17.74 -16.28
CA ASP A 57 -36.55 16.99 -17.06
C ASP A 57 -35.22 16.91 -16.32
N GLY A 58 -34.69 15.68 -16.19
CA GLY A 58 -33.42 15.41 -15.51
C GLY A 58 -33.57 15.34 -13.98
N ARG A 59 -32.49 15.65 -13.28
CA ARG A 59 -32.45 15.67 -11.81
C ARG A 59 -31.63 16.84 -11.31
N ASP A 60 -32.03 17.41 -10.18
CA ASP A 60 -31.19 18.35 -9.44
C ASP A 60 -30.06 17.60 -8.74
N ILE A 61 -28.84 18.00 -8.99
CA ILE A 61 -27.66 17.44 -8.37
C ILE A 61 -26.78 18.54 -7.79
N TYR A 62 -26.33 18.35 -6.55
CA TYR A 62 -25.32 19.22 -5.97
C TYR A 62 -23.93 18.79 -6.43
N ILE A 63 -23.29 19.63 -7.22
CA ILE A 63 -21.91 19.40 -7.70
C ILE A 63 -21.00 20.35 -6.92
N PRO A 64 -20.16 19.84 -5.99
CA PRO A 64 -19.19 20.65 -5.27
C PRO A 64 -18.07 21.13 -6.19
N GLU A 65 -17.32 22.16 -5.78
CA GLU A 65 -16.16 22.67 -6.53
C GLU A 65 -15.11 21.59 -6.79
N LYS A 66 -14.89 20.71 -5.79
CA LYS A 66 -14.06 19.52 -5.95
C LYS A 66 -14.92 18.28 -5.67
N ILE A 67 -15.03 17.42 -6.65
CA ILE A 67 -15.77 16.16 -6.51
C ILE A 67 -14.97 15.22 -5.59
N PRO A 68 -15.54 14.79 -4.46
CA PRO A 68 -14.86 13.86 -3.55
C PRO A 68 -14.76 12.47 -4.18
N MET A 69 -13.65 11.78 -3.87
CA MET A 69 -13.37 10.45 -4.40
C MET A 69 -13.70 9.36 -3.39
N LYS A 70 -14.07 8.18 -3.89
CA LYS A 70 -14.32 6.99 -3.08
C LYS A 70 -13.00 6.37 -2.65
N ASN A 71 -12.97 5.83 -1.43
CA ASN A 71 -11.98 4.83 -1.06
C ASN A 71 -12.13 3.59 -1.95
N TYR A 72 -11.11 2.75 -2.00
CA TYR A 72 -11.13 1.54 -2.81
C TYR A 72 -10.31 0.42 -2.16
N GLU A 73 -10.54 -0.79 -2.63
CA GLU A 73 -9.79 -1.97 -2.25
C GLU A 73 -8.88 -2.40 -3.40
N ILE A 74 -7.72 -2.95 -3.03
CA ILE A 74 -6.77 -3.53 -3.96
C ILE A 74 -6.29 -4.88 -3.46
N GLU A 75 -5.90 -5.75 -4.37
CA GLU A 75 -5.20 -6.99 -4.08
C GLU A 75 -3.77 -6.88 -4.61
N ALA A 76 -2.81 -6.93 -3.71
CA ALA A 76 -1.40 -6.93 -4.05
C ALA A 76 -0.87 -8.36 -4.05
N VAL A 77 -0.01 -8.64 -5.00
CA VAL A 77 0.68 -9.94 -5.11
C VAL A 77 2.12 -9.77 -4.67
N PHE A 78 2.52 -10.56 -3.69
CA PHE A 78 3.87 -10.58 -3.15
C PHE A 78 4.57 -11.90 -3.42
N VAL A 79 5.85 -11.82 -3.68
CA VAL A 79 6.72 -12.96 -3.92
C VAL A 79 7.81 -12.98 -2.86
N TYR A 80 7.91 -14.10 -2.16
CA TYR A 80 8.97 -14.34 -1.18
C TYR A 80 10.20 -14.95 -1.87
N LYS A 81 11.35 -14.32 -1.68
CA LYS A 81 12.65 -14.70 -2.26
C LYS A 81 13.70 -14.97 -1.18
N GLY A 82 13.31 -15.58 -0.10
CA GLY A 82 14.20 -15.92 1.00
C GLY A 82 14.71 -17.35 0.93
N THR A 83 14.65 -18.05 2.05
CA THR A 83 15.18 -19.40 2.21
C THR A 83 14.07 -20.40 2.44
N GLU A 84 14.16 -21.55 1.80
CA GLU A 84 13.31 -22.70 2.09
C GLU A 84 13.43 -23.10 3.57
N GLY A 85 12.31 -23.50 4.17
CA GLY A 85 12.26 -23.85 5.58
C GLY A 85 11.97 -22.69 6.54
N THR A 86 12.18 -21.42 6.11
CA THR A 86 11.80 -20.23 6.89
C THR A 86 10.65 -19.43 6.27
N ILE A 87 10.02 -19.96 5.24
CA ILE A 87 8.94 -19.29 4.49
C ILE A 87 7.82 -18.81 5.44
N SER A 88 7.30 -19.72 6.25
CA SER A 88 6.18 -19.41 7.14
C SER A 88 6.51 -18.35 8.19
N SER A 89 7.70 -18.42 8.80
CA SER A 89 8.13 -17.44 9.81
C SER A 89 8.39 -16.07 9.19
N ASP A 90 9.06 -16.00 8.06
CA ASP A 90 9.41 -14.73 7.42
C ASP A 90 8.16 -14.02 6.85
N ILE A 91 7.22 -14.79 6.29
CA ILE A 91 5.92 -14.23 5.86
C ILE A 91 5.09 -13.80 7.07
N SER A 92 5.10 -14.56 8.15
CA SER A 92 4.41 -14.17 9.39
C SER A 92 4.94 -12.86 9.95
N ASP A 93 6.26 -12.67 9.98
CA ASP A 93 6.90 -11.42 10.42
C ASP A 93 6.48 -10.23 9.54
N PHE A 94 6.38 -10.43 8.24
CA PHE A 94 5.87 -9.42 7.32
C PHE A 94 4.40 -9.10 7.55
N VAL A 95 3.57 -10.11 7.74
CA VAL A 95 2.14 -9.94 8.02
C VAL A 95 1.93 -9.22 9.35
N ASP A 96 2.68 -9.57 10.39
CA ASP A 96 2.64 -8.88 11.68
C ASP A 96 3.06 -7.41 11.54
N PHE A 97 4.05 -7.13 10.72
CA PHE A 97 4.41 -5.74 10.38
C PHE A 97 3.27 -5.00 9.70
N LEU A 98 2.58 -5.61 8.74
CA LEU A 98 1.45 -4.99 8.06
C LEU A 98 0.27 -4.70 9.00
N TYR A 99 0.02 -5.58 9.96
CA TYR A 99 -1.03 -5.40 10.97
C TYR A 99 -0.62 -4.50 12.15
N GLY A 100 0.64 -4.08 12.21
CA GLY A 100 1.14 -3.31 13.35
C GLY A 100 1.27 -4.13 14.63
N ARG A 101 1.56 -5.43 14.51
CA ARG A 101 1.73 -6.36 15.64
C ARG A 101 3.19 -6.71 15.93
N ASN A 102 4.12 -6.22 15.10
CA ASN A 102 5.54 -6.42 15.31
C ASN A 102 6.05 -5.65 16.55
N GLU A 103 7.19 -6.05 17.07
CA GLU A 103 7.87 -5.32 18.15
C GLU A 103 8.19 -3.88 17.71
N ASN A 104 7.93 -2.92 18.58
CA ASN A 104 8.08 -1.48 18.32
C ASN A 104 7.20 -0.95 17.17
N ALA A 105 6.06 -1.58 16.91
CA ALA A 105 5.11 -1.12 15.92
C ALA A 105 4.57 0.27 16.24
N VAL A 106 4.43 1.09 15.22
CA VAL A 106 3.80 2.42 15.33
C VAL A 106 2.30 2.32 15.17
N GLY A 107 1.83 1.45 14.29
CA GLY A 107 0.41 1.20 14.05
C GLY A 107 0.18 0.34 12.81
N GLY A 108 -1.08 -0.06 12.63
CA GLY A 108 -1.53 -0.83 11.46
C GLY A 108 -1.98 0.03 10.26
N ARG A 109 -1.88 1.35 10.37
CA ARG A 109 -2.08 2.27 9.25
C ARG A 109 -0.78 2.37 8.47
N LEU A 110 -0.85 2.32 7.16
CA LEU A 110 0.32 2.21 6.30
C LEU A 110 0.38 3.36 5.28
N ALA A 111 1.60 3.78 4.97
CA ALA A 111 1.93 4.48 3.72
C ALA A 111 2.72 3.51 2.84
N VAL A 112 2.32 3.37 1.59
CA VAL A 112 2.91 2.43 0.65
C VAL A 112 3.33 3.17 -0.61
N TYR A 113 4.55 2.93 -1.05
CA TYR A 113 5.10 3.52 -2.27
C TYR A 113 5.78 2.45 -3.12
N ASP A 114 5.45 2.42 -4.40
CA ASP A 114 6.04 1.52 -5.38
C ASP A 114 6.88 2.30 -6.40
N GLU A 115 8.17 1.96 -6.50
CA GLU A 115 9.10 2.64 -7.41
C GLU A 115 8.83 2.35 -8.87
N TYR A 116 8.27 1.17 -9.20
CA TYR A 116 8.01 0.81 -10.58
C TYR A 116 6.90 1.68 -11.18
N VAL A 117 5.84 1.85 -10.43
CA VAL A 117 4.72 2.71 -10.83
C VAL A 117 5.03 4.19 -10.57
N GLY A 118 5.94 4.49 -9.63
CA GLY A 118 6.27 5.86 -9.20
C GLY A 118 5.13 6.51 -8.44
N MET A 119 4.39 5.74 -7.66
CA MET A 119 3.17 6.17 -7.00
C MET A 119 3.00 5.49 -5.65
N GLY A 120 2.35 6.18 -4.73
CA GLY A 120 2.01 5.64 -3.43
C GLY A 120 0.71 6.21 -2.88
N ARG A 121 0.22 5.60 -1.81
CA ARG A 121 -0.95 6.05 -1.05
C ARG A 121 -0.69 5.92 0.44
N LYS A 122 -1.24 6.85 1.22
CA LYS A 122 -1.30 6.78 2.68
C LYS A 122 -2.67 6.28 3.13
N ASP A 123 -2.79 6.06 4.42
CA ASP A 123 -4.03 5.55 5.03
C ASP A 123 -4.50 4.24 4.39
N VAL A 124 -3.54 3.36 4.15
CA VAL A 124 -3.75 2.01 3.67
C VAL A 124 -3.75 1.06 4.87
N HIS A 125 -4.64 0.08 4.87
CA HIS A 125 -4.63 -0.99 5.87
C HIS A 125 -4.99 -2.34 5.28
N VAL A 126 -4.56 -3.39 5.95
CA VAL A 126 -4.81 -4.76 5.52
C VAL A 126 -6.23 -5.19 5.84
N LEU A 127 -6.90 -5.78 4.89
CA LEU A 127 -8.21 -6.44 5.08
C LEU A 127 -8.06 -7.94 5.29
N SER A 128 -7.24 -8.58 4.49
CA SER A 128 -6.99 -10.02 4.57
C SER A 128 -5.67 -10.39 3.91
N VAL A 129 -5.13 -11.51 4.33
CA VAL A 129 -3.96 -12.15 3.72
C VAL A 129 -4.39 -13.55 3.27
N ASP A 130 -4.19 -13.84 2.00
CA ASP A 130 -4.37 -15.17 1.44
C ASP A 130 -3.04 -15.93 1.55
N ASN A 131 -2.97 -16.81 2.53
CA ASN A 131 -1.78 -17.59 2.86
C ASN A 131 -2.10 -19.10 2.97
N ASP A 132 -3.25 -19.51 2.48
CA ASP A 132 -3.67 -20.90 2.59
C ASP A 132 -2.81 -21.85 1.75
N VAL A 133 -2.22 -21.33 0.67
CA VAL A 133 -1.33 -22.09 -0.20
C VAL A 133 -0.19 -21.18 -0.65
N TYR A 134 1.04 -21.53 -0.25
CA TYR A 134 2.25 -20.91 -0.81
C TYR A 134 2.64 -21.66 -2.08
N GLU A 135 2.29 -21.11 -3.22
CA GLU A 135 2.66 -21.65 -4.52
C GLU A 135 3.97 -21.01 -5.00
N CYS A 136 4.86 -21.86 -5.57
CA CYS A 136 6.02 -21.35 -6.29
C CYS A 136 5.55 -20.67 -7.58
N SER A 137 6.13 -19.52 -7.88
CA SER A 137 5.89 -18.86 -9.15
C SER A 137 6.76 -19.48 -10.25
N ASP A 138 6.13 -20.13 -11.22
CA ASP A 138 6.85 -20.66 -12.39
C ASP A 138 7.44 -19.57 -13.28
N ALA A 139 6.98 -18.33 -13.13
CA ALA A 139 7.43 -17.20 -13.92
C ALA A 139 8.75 -16.59 -13.41
N ASP A 140 9.09 -16.80 -12.16
CA ASP A 140 10.32 -16.30 -11.52
C ASP A 140 11.07 -17.47 -10.85
N PRO A 141 12.18 -17.92 -11.42
CA PRO A 141 12.91 -19.08 -10.90
C PRO A 141 13.53 -18.86 -9.51
N ASP A 142 13.63 -17.59 -9.09
CA ASP A 142 14.14 -17.23 -7.75
C ASP A 142 12.99 -17.09 -6.73
N ALA A 143 11.74 -17.20 -7.16
CA ALA A 143 10.58 -17.13 -6.27
C ALA A 143 10.39 -18.46 -5.54
N ILE A 144 10.28 -18.39 -4.21
CA ILE A 144 10.05 -19.56 -3.36
C ILE A 144 8.57 -19.70 -3.00
N ALA A 145 7.87 -18.58 -2.80
CA ALA A 145 6.45 -18.57 -2.49
C ALA A 145 5.79 -17.30 -3.02
N GLU A 146 4.54 -17.42 -3.39
CA GLU A 146 3.66 -16.30 -3.77
C GLU A 146 2.46 -16.27 -2.84
N PHE A 147 2.07 -15.08 -2.43
CA PHE A 147 0.88 -14.86 -1.61
C PHE A 147 0.26 -13.51 -1.94
N LYS A 148 -1.00 -13.35 -1.55
CA LYS A 148 -1.78 -12.14 -1.85
C LYS A 148 -2.21 -11.45 -0.57
N VAL A 149 -2.23 -10.13 -0.62
CA VAL A 149 -2.72 -9.29 0.47
C VAL A 149 -3.76 -8.33 -0.07
N LYS A 150 -4.92 -8.32 0.55
CA LYS A 150 -5.99 -7.38 0.23
C LYS A 150 -5.88 -6.17 1.14
N PHE A 151 -5.80 -4.98 0.54
CA PHE A 151 -5.72 -3.71 1.23
C PHE A 151 -6.93 -2.83 0.94
N ALA A 152 -7.31 -2.03 1.92
CA ALA A 152 -8.18 -0.88 1.71
C ALA A 152 -7.34 0.40 1.64
N VAL A 153 -7.62 1.24 0.67
CA VAL A 153 -7.00 2.55 0.49
C VAL A 153 -8.03 3.61 0.88
N GLU A 154 -7.88 4.17 2.07
CA GLU A 154 -8.85 5.12 2.63
C GLU A 154 -8.63 6.55 2.13
N ASP A 155 -7.39 6.92 1.81
CA ASP A 155 -7.06 8.17 1.15
C ASP A 155 -6.71 7.93 -0.32
N PRO A 156 -7.68 8.14 -1.22
CA PRO A 156 -7.49 7.82 -2.63
C PRO A 156 -6.79 8.94 -3.43
N VAL A 157 -6.47 10.08 -2.82
CA VAL A 157 -6.05 11.30 -3.52
C VAL A 157 -4.64 11.73 -3.17
N THR A 158 -4.27 11.70 -1.88
CA THR A 158 -2.96 12.22 -1.44
C THR A 158 -1.81 11.42 -2.05
N GLU A 159 -0.93 12.10 -2.73
CA GLU A 159 0.28 11.51 -3.31
C GLU A 159 1.39 11.37 -2.28
N ILE A 160 2.23 10.36 -2.46
CA ILE A 160 3.43 10.15 -1.67
C ILE A 160 4.65 10.57 -2.49
N ILE A 161 5.53 11.36 -1.84
CA ILE A 161 6.83 11.73 -2.39
C ILE A 161 7.90 11.08 -1.51
N PRO A 162 8.68 10.11 -2.04
CA PRO A 162 9.75 9.49 -1.28
C PRO A 162 10.91 10.46 -1.08
N GLU A 163 11.41 10.53 0.15
CA GLU A 163 12.63 11.27 0.47
C GLU A 163 13.82 10.32 0.44
N TYR A 164 14.70 10.51 -0.51
CA TYR A 164 15.92 9.72 -0.67
C TYR A 164 17.09 10.28 0.12
N VAL A 165 17.86 9.40 0.72
CA VAL A 165 19.15 9.72 1.37
C VAL A 165 20.21 8.85 0.74
N SER A 166 21.36 9.45 0.43
CA SER A 166 22.51 8.69 -0.04
C SER A 166 23.34 8.22 1.16
N LEU A 167 23.36 6.91 1.39
CA LEU A 167 24.17 6.26 2.41
C LEU A 167 25.23 5.39 1.72
N SER A 168 26.49 5.80 1.81
CA SER A 168 27.63 5.02 1.24
C SER A 168 27.45 4.67 -0.24
N GLY A 169 26.90 5.58 -1.06
CA GLY A 169 26.69 5.37 -2.48
C GLY A 169 25.41 4.60 -2.85
N VAL A 170 24.62 4.19 -1.87
CA VAL A 170 23.31 3.56 -2.09
C VAL A 170 22.20 4.54 -1.71
N ASN A 171 21.28 4.77 -2.61
CA ASN A 171 20.08 5.55 -2.33
C ASN A 171 19.09 4.72 -1.51
N ALA A 172 18.74 5.19 -0.33
CA ALA A 172 17.71 4.61 0.51
C ALA A 172 16.57 5.62 0.71
N VAL A 173 15.36 5.15 0.85
CA VAL A 173 14.21 5.99 1.19
C VAL A 173 14.17 6.15 2.71
N ARG A 174 14.26 7.39 3.16
CA ARG A 174 14.23 7.77 4.57
C ARG A 174 12.82 8.03 5.09
N ASP A 175 12.01 8.68 4.29
CA ASP A 175 10.64 9.05 4.66
C ASP A 175 9.73 9.02 3.42
N LEU A 176 8.45 8.75 3.67
CA LEU A 176 7.39 8.88 2.69
C LEU A 176 6.58 10.15 3.02
N ARG A 177 6.87 11.24 2.32
CA ARG A 177 6.20 12.52 2.53
C ARG A 177 4.85 12.54 1.84
N PHE A 178 3.90 13.20 2.49
CA PHE A 178 2.55 13.39 1.93
C PHE A 178 2.47 14.74 1.23
N ASN A 179 2.06 14.72 -0.03
CA ASN A 179 1.76 15.92 -0.79
C ASN A 179 0.27 16.25 -0.62
N ILE A 180 0.02 17.11 0.35
CA ILE A 180 -1.34 17.54 0.71
C ILE A 180 -1.73 18.76 -0.10
#